data_30a495e384d4bbb0931b1271b7569254
#
_entry.id   30a495e384d4bbb0931b1271b7569254
#
_cell.length_a   1.000
_cell.length_b   1.000
_cell.length_c   1.000
_cell.angle_alpha   90.00
_cell.angle_beta   90.00
_cell.angle_gamma   90.00
#
_symmetry.space_group_name_H-M   'P 1'
#
loop_
_entity.id
_entity.type
_entity.pdbx_description
1 polymer ?
#
loop_
_entity_poly.entity_id
_entity_poly.type
_entity_poly.pdbx_seq_one_letter_code
_entity_poly.pdbx_strand_id
1 'polypeptide(L)' 'MSTNMNLLRGKLKERGVTQQELAQKIGMDSNTLSRKLASDGLKFTVGEMHDIAATLNLSANECKSIFLL' A
#
# COMPACT_ATOMS: atom_id res chain seq x y z
N MET A 1 -7.43 4.30 14.93
CA MET A 1 -8.03 3.66 13.76
C MET A 1 -6.94 3.06 12.88
N SER A 2 -7.11 1.83 12.49
CA SER A 2 -6.14 1.17 11.61
C SER A 2 -6.50 1.40 10.15
N THR A 3 -5.48 1.35 9.28
CA THR A 3 -5.68 1.34 7.84
C THR A 3 -6.25 -0.02 7.43
N ASN A 4 -6.82 -0.10 6.22
CA ASN A 4 -7.36 -1.36 5.71
C ASN A 4 -6.34 -2.05 4.82
N MET A 5 -5.42 -2.78 5.43
CA MET A 5 -4.36 -3.47 4.68
C MET A 5 -4.89 -4.68 3.90
N ASN A 6 -5.98 -5.29 4.35
CA ASN A 6 -6.60 -6.37 3.57
C ASN A 6 -7.13 -5.84 2.23
N LEU A 7 -7.71 -4.64 2.23
CA LEU A 7 -8.16 -4.01 0.99
C LEU A 7 -6.97 -3.69 0.08
N LEU A 8 -5.87 -3.22 0.66
CA LEU A 8 -4.65 -2.95 -0.12
C LEU A 8 -4.11 -4.24 -0.75
N ARG A 9 -4.06 -5.33 0.02
CA ARG A 9 -3.64 -6.63 -0.53
C ARG A 9 -4.56 -7.08 -1.66
N GLY A 10 -5.86 -6.86 -1.53
CA GLY A 10 -6.83 -7.13 -2.57
C GLY A 10 -6.57 -6.32 -3.83
N LYS A 11 -6.21 -5.05 -3.67
CA LYS A 11 -5.89 -4.18 -4.81
C LYS A 11 -4.62 -4.63 -5.51
N LEU A 12 -3.61 -5.05 -4.77
CA LEU A 12 -2.40 -5.62 -5.37
C LEU A 12 -2.75 -6.81 -6.26
N LYS A 13 -3.57 -7.72 -5.74
CA LYS A 13 -4.01 -8.90 -6.48
C LYS A 13 -4.81 -8.52 -7.71
N GLU A 14 -5.74 -7.59 -7.56
CA GLU A 14 -6.60 -7.10 -8.63
C GLU A 14 -5.80 -6.46 -9.76
N ARG A 15 -4.73 -5.72 -9.41
CA ARG A 15 -3.86 -5.05 -10.38
C ARG A 15 -2.74 -5.95 -10.89
N GLY A 16 -2.61 -7.18 -10.38
CA GLY A 16 -1.56 -8.10 -10.78
C GLY A 16 -0.17 -7.67 -10.34
N VAL A 17 -0.06 -6.99 -9.21
CA VAL A 17 1.22 -6.51 -8.68
C VAL A 17 1.54 -7.27 -7.40
N THR A 18 2.74 -7.87 -7.34
CA THR A 18 3.18 -8.54 -6.12
C THR A 18 3.71 -7.53 -5.12
N GLN A 19 3.80 -7.94 -3.85
CA GLN A 19 4.41 -7.07 -2.82
C GLN A 19 5.85 -6.73 -3.17
N GLN A 20 6.59 -7.69 -3.71
CA GLN A 20 7.97 -7.46 -4.14
C GLN A 20 8.06 -6.42 -5.24
N GLU A 21 7.17 -6.51 -6.23
CA GLU A 21 7.11 -5.52 -7.31
C GLU A 21 6.74 -4.14 -6.79
N LEU A 22 5.78 -4.06 -5.88
CA LEU A 22 5.38 -2.79 -5.27
C LEU A 22 6.55 -2.17 -4.51
N ALA A 23 7.23 -2.97 -3.69
CA ALA A 23 8.39 -2.49 -2.93
C ALA A 23 9.46 -1.92 -3.86
N GLN A 24 9.75 -2.63 -4.95
CA GLN A 24 10.73 -2.18 -5.93
C GLN A 24 10.32 -0.85 -6.58
N LYS A 25 9.05 -0.70 -6.92
CA LYS A 25 8.55 0.51 -7.57
C LYS A 25 8.55 1.73 -6.66
N ILE A 26 8.34 1.54 -5.37
CA ILE A 26 8.34 2.66 -4.41
C ILE A 26 9.69 2.84 -3.72
N GLY A 27 10.70 2.07 -4.13
CA GLY A 27 12.05 2.22 -3.59
C GLY A 27 12.20 1.71 -2.17
N MET A 28 11.42 0.71 -1.78
CA MET A 28 11.43 0.15 -0.44
C MET A 28 11.89 -1.29 -0.47
N ASP A 29 12.59 -1.73 0.58
CA ASP A 29 12.92 -3.14 0.73
C ASP A 29 11.64 -3.96 0.93
N SER A 30 11.57 -5.15 0.30
CA SER A 30 10.37 -5.97 0.36
C SER A 30 10.06 -6.45 1.78
N ASN A 31 11.09 -6.70 2.60
CA ASN A 31 10.89 -7.07 4.00
C ASN A 31 10.30 -5.91 4.80
N THR A 32 10.74 -4.69 4.50
CA THR A 32 10.21 -3.49 5.14
C THR A 32 8.75 -3.28 4.77
N LEU A 33 8.41 -3.44 3.50
CA LEU A 33 7.02 -3.34 3.05
C LEU A 33 6.14 -4.39 3.72
N SER A 34 6.62 -5.64 3.77
CA SER A 34 5.89 -6.74 4.40
C SER A 34 5.59 -6.44 5.87
N ARG A 35 6.57 -5.91 6.60
CA ARG A 35 6.39 -5.55 8.00
C ARG A 35 5.40 -4.40 8.18
N LYS A 36 5.45 -3.41 7.31
CA LYS A 36 4.50 -2.28 7.36
C LYS A 36 3.07 -2.74 7.08
N LEU A 37 2.90 -3.64 6.13
CA LEU A 37 1.58 -4.22 5.84
C LEU A 37 1.07 -5.03 7.04
N ALA A 38 1.94 -5.79 7.69
CA ALA A 38 1.57 -6.61 8.84
C ALA A 38 1.21 -5.77 10.07
N SER A 39 1.73 -4.54 10.17
CA SER A 39 1.45 -3.63 11.29
C SER A 39 0.25 -2.72 11.04
N ASP A 40 -0.69 -3.15 10.22
CA ASP A 40 -1.88 -2.39 9.83
C ASP A 40 -1.56 -1.11 9.06
N GLY A 41 -0.35 -1.00 8.51
CA GLY A 41 0.03 0.15 7.69
C GLY A 41 0.21 1.44 8.45
N LEU A 42 0.25 1.41 9.78
CA LEU A 42 0.38 2.61 10.60
C LEU A 42 1.73 3.30 10.43
N LYS A 43 2.72 2.58 9.90
CA LYS A 43 4.07 3.11 9.73
C LYS A 43 4.36 3.64 8.32
N PHE A 44 3.37 3.65 7.46
CA PHE A 44 3.53 4.28 6.15
C PHE A 44 3.57 5.79 6.28
N THR A 45 4.55 6.41 5.62
CA THR A 45 4.58 7.87 5.51
C THR A 45 3.58 8.32 4.46
N VAL A 46 3.23 9.61 4.49
CA VAL A 46 2.34 10.20 3.48
C VAL A 46 2.94 10.02 2.08
N GLY A 47 4.26 10.23 1.94
CA GLY A 47 4.94 10.02 0.66
C GLY A 47 4.83 8.59 0.17
N GLU A 48 4.99 7.62 1.07
CA GLU A 48 4.85 6.20 0.72
C GLU A 48 3.42 5.87 0.29
N MET A 49 2.42 6.44 0.96
CA MET A 49 1.02 6.25 0.58
C MET A 49 0.75 6.80 -0.83
N HIS A 50 1.32 7.98 -1.13
CA HIS A 50 1.21 8.56 -2.46
C HIS A 50 1.87 7.67 -3.53
N ASP A 51 3.05 7.13 -3.23
CA ASP A 51 3.76 6.26 -4.16
C ASP A 51 2.99 4.97 -4.42
N ILE A 52 2.40 4.39 -3.39
CA ILE A 52 1.56 3.20 -3.51
C ILE A 52 0.34 3.52 -4.37
N ALA A 53 -0.32 4.64 -4.11
CA ALA A 53 -1.50 5.05 -4.85
C ALA A 53 -1.19 5.24 -6.33
N ALA A 54 -0.07 5.88 -6.63
CA ALA A 54 0.36 6.11 -8.01
C ALA A 54 0.70 4.79 -8.71
N THR A 55 1.42 3.91 -8.04
CA THR A 55 1.82 2.63 -8.60
C THR A 55 0.63 1.74 -8.94
N LEU A 56 -0.37 1.71 -8.06
CA LEU A 56 -1.55 0.89 -8.23
C LEU A 56 -2.69 1.61 -8.94
N ASN A 57 -2.48 2.88 -9.29
CA ASN A 57 -3.50 3.72 -9.92
C ASN A 57 -4.81 3.74 -9.11
N LEU A 58 -4.68 3.99 -7.81
CA LEU A 58 -5.82 4.04 -6.92
C LEU A 58 -6.58 5.35 -7.09
N SER A 59 -7.91 5.27 -7.04
CA SER A 59 -8.75 6.46 -7.02
C SER A 59 -8.69 7.13 -5.64
N ALA A 60 -9.18 8.37 -5.56
CA ALA A 60 -9.24 9.08 -4.28
C ALA A 60 -10.09 8.29 -3.26
N ASN A 61 -11.21 7.72 -3.70
CA ASN A 61 -12.06 6.91 -2.82
C ASN A 61 -11.34 5.65 -2.34
N GLU A 62 -10.59 5.00 -3.22
CA GLU A 62 -9.81 3.82 -2.85
C GLU A 62 -8.73 4.18 -1.83
N CYS A 63 -8.05 5.29 -2.03
CA CYS A 63 -7.05 5.77 -1.07
C CYS A 63 -7.68 6.05 0.29
N LYS A 64 -8.83 6.70 0.32
CA LYS A 64 -9.55 6.97 1.57
C LYS A 64 -9.93 5.68 2.27
N SER A 65 -10.42 4.70 1.53
CA SER A 65 -10.84 3.42 2.09
C SER A 65 -9.67 2.63 2.65
N ILE A 66 -8.50 2.67 1.98
CA ILE A 66 -7.32 1.91 2.39
C ILE A 66 -6.61 2.59 3.56
N PHE A 67 -6.35 3.90 3.44
CA PHE A 67 -5.49 4.62 4.38
C PHE A 67 -6.27 5.48 5.37
N LEU A 68 -7.59 5.53 5.27
CA LEU A 68 -8.46 6.31 6.15
C LEU A 68 -8.10 7.80 6.18
N LEU A 69 -7.77 8.32 5.03
CA LEU A 69 -7.42 9.75 4.88
C LEU A 69 -8.64 10.65 4.76
#